data_1732a2d29fe8974828d04b99f8b40a06
#
_entry.id   1732a2d29fe8974828d04b99f8b40a06
#
_cell.length_a   1.000
_cell.length_b   1.000
_cell.length_c   1.000
_cell.angle_alpha   90.00
_cell.angle_beta   90.00
_cell.angle_gamma   90.00
#
_symmetry.space_group_name_H-M   'P 1'
#
loop_
_entity.id
_entity.type
_entity.pdbx_description
1 polymer ?
#
loop_
_entity_poly.entity_id
_entity_poly.type
_entity_poly.pdbx_seq_one_letter_code
_entity_poly.pdbx_strand_id
1 'polypeptide(L)'
;MKDTKVIAAFPACGKSYCFERNEDFIILDSDSSKFSWMYRKRTKDELKAAKKEWEAVPHLLDGEGYINRIKDEEIKVRNPDFPKNYIEHIKENIGKVDFIFVSTHEEVRNALAEAGIDFTLVFPEWPLREEWVGRCFIRGSGEKFCQLIADQWEVWLAQMEDEVIFNNRKHYRLKAGEYLSDALRKGYI
;
A
#
# COMPACT_ATOMS: atom_id res chain seq x y z
N MET A 1 18.58 -10.27 19.18
CA MET A 1 17.49 -9.68 18.37
C MET A 1 18.10 -9.18 17.08
N LYS A 2 17.40 -9.32 15.94
CA LYS A 2 17.85 -8.76 14.68
C LYS A 2 17.72 -7.22 14.69
N ASP A 3 18.61 -6.55 13.96
CA ASP A 3 18.48 -5.11 13.69
C ASP A 3 17.50 -4.95 12.51
N THR A 4 16.21 -4.92 12.83
CA THR A 4 15.15 -4.87 11.81
C THR A 4 15.03 -3.48 11.22
N LYS A 5 15.16 -3.37 9.90
CA LYS A 5 14.92 -2.12 9.16
C LYS A 5 13.50 -2.07 8.62
N VAL A 6 12.78 -1.00 8.91
CA VAL A 6 11.45 -0.73 8.34
C VAL A 6 11.61 0.14 7.10
N ILE A 7 11.09 -0.32 5.97
CA ILE A 7 11.20 0.34 4.67
C ILE A 7 9.81 0.73 4.16
N ALA A 8 9.51 2.00 4.20
CA ALA A 8 8.30 2.53 3.58
C ALA A 8 8.56 2.80 2.10
N ALA A 9 8.05 1.92 1.25
CA ALA A 9 8.38 1.96 -0.16
C ALA A 9 7.16 2.20 -1.06
N PHE A 10 7.35 3.08 -2.03
CA PHE A 10 6.32 3.55 -2.97
C PHE A 10 5.67 2.37 -3.72
N PRO A 11 4.41 2.49 -4.17
CA PRO A 11 3.81 1.48 -5.03
C PRO A 11 4.68 1.14 -6.25
N ALA A 12 4.64 -0.10 -6.70
CA ALA A 12 5.37 -0.60 -7.87
C ALA A 12 6.91 -0.52 -7.81
N CYS A 13 7.51 -0.28 -6.63
CA CYS A 13 8.97 -0.32 -6.46
C CYS A 13 9.56 -1.73 -6.31
N GLY A 14 8.72 -2.80 -6.29
CA GLY A 14 9.18 -4.19 -6.26
C GLY A 14 9.21 -4.83 -4.87
N LYS A 15 8.43 -4.36 -3.89
CA LYS A 15 8.34 -4.98 -2.54
C LYS A 15 8.08 -6.48 -2.60
N SER A 16 6.98 -6.88 -3.22
CA SER A 16 6.58 -8.29 -3.31
C SER A 16 7.59 -9.12 -4.11
N TYR A 17 8.19 -8.56 -5.15
CA TYR A 17 9.28 -9.22 -5.89
C TYR A 17 10.49 -9.48 -4.98
N CYS A 18 10.90 -8.49 -4.17
CA CYS A 18 11.97 -8.69 -3.19
C CYS A 18 11.62 -9.79 -2.19
N PHE A 19 10.40 -9.78 -1.66
CA PHE A 19 9.93 -10.78 -0.72
C PHE A 19 9.97 -12.20 -1.29
N GLU A 20 9.50 -12.38 -2.53
CA GLU A 20 9.39 -13.70 -3.17
C GLU A 20 10.72 -14.26 -3.69
N ARG A 21 11.66 -13.41 -4.06
CA ARG A 21 12.90 -13.78 -4.77
C ARG A 21 14.18 -13.60 -3.97
N ASN A 22 14.06 -13.09 -2.75
CA ASN A 22 15.20 -12.88 -1.89
C ASN A 22 15.56 -14.16 -1.11
N GLU A 23 16.84 -14.52 -1.12
CA GLU A 23 17.38 -15.67 -0.40
C GLU A 23 18.29 -15.26 0.78
N ASP A 24 18.73 -13.99 0.82
CA ASP A 24 19.75 -13.51 1.76
C ASP A 24 19.18 -12.96 3.06
N PHE A 25 17.93 -12.49 3.06
CA PHE A 25 17.31 -11.78 4.19
C PHE A 25 15.96 -12.37 4.57
N ILE A 26 15.61 -12.28 5.83
CA ILE A 26 14.23 -12.54 6.27
C ILE A 26 13.44 -11.26 6.11
N ILE A 27 12.53 -11.25 5.14
CA ILE A 27 11.71 -10.10 4.79
C ILE A 27 10.25 -10.36 5.18
N LEU A 28 9.58 -9.34 5.72
CA LEU A 28 8.15 -9.29 5.89
C LEU A 28 7.57 -8.26 4.92
N ASP A 29 6.84 -8.69 3.89
CA ASP A 29 6.03 -7.79 3.04
C ASP A 29 4.70 -7.54 3.74
N SER A 30 4.65 -6.44 4.51
CA SER A 30 3.49 -6.05 5.30
C SER A 30 2.58 -5.16 4.47
N ASP A 31 1.62 -5.78 3.78
CA ASP A 31 0.61 -5.07 2.99
C ASP A 31 -0.45 -4.44 3.90
N SER A 32 -0.44 -3.10 3.98
CA SER A 32 -1.39 -2.33 4.78
C SER A 32 -2.86 -2.57 4.40
N SER A 33 -3.14 -3.02 3.17
CA SER A 33 -4.50 -3.30 2.72
C SER A 33 -5.18 -4.42 3.53
N LYS A 34 -4.38 -5.35 4.07
CA LYS A 34 -4.87 -6.43 4.94
C LYS A 34 -5.34 -5.94 6.31
N PHE A 35 -4.92 -4.77 6.73
CA PHE A 35 -5.23 -4.16 8.03
C PHE A 35 -6.23 -3.02 7.92
N SER A 36 -6.20 -2.31 6.80
CA SER A 36 -6.99 -1.09 6.58
C SER A 36 -8.45 -1.35 6.21
N TRP A 37 -8.78 -2.59 5.87
CA TRP A 37 -10.13 -2.98 5.48
C TRP A 37 -10.61 -4.18 6.27
N MET A 38 -11.92 -4.22 6.52
CA MET A 38 -12.60 -5.36 7.11
C MET A 38 -13.92 -5.62 6.38
N TYR A 39 -14.43 -6.84 6.50
CA TYR A 39 -15.74 -7.19 5.99
C TYR A 39 -16.72 -7.23 7.16
N ARG A 40 -17.88 -6.65 6.99
CA ARG A 40 -18.99 -6.76 7.93
C ARG A 40 -20.30 -7.01 7.19
N LYS A 41 -21.27 -7.59 7.89
CA LYS A 41 -22.61 -7.75 7.35
C LYS A 41 -23.23 -6.37 7.08
N ARG A 42 -23.98 -6.30 5.99
CA ARG A 42 -24.80 -5.13 5.67
C ARG A 42 -25.90 -4.97 6.71
N THR A 43 -26.23 -3.75 7.04
CA THR A 43 -27.44 -3.44 7.80
C THR A 43 -28.67 -3.63 6.91
N LYS A 44 -29.86 -3.72 7.53
CA LYS A 44 -31.13 -3.83 6.78
C LYS A 44 -31.33 -2.65 5.82
N ASP A 45 -30.91 -1.47 6.21
CA ASP A 45 -31.06 -0.25 5.39
C ASP A 45 -30.07 -0.22 4.22
N GLU A 46 -28.84 -0.70 4.42
CA GLU A 46 -27.84 -0.87 3.36
C GLU A 46 -28.27 -1.94 2.33
N LEU A 47 -28.87 -3.03 2.79
CA LEU A 47 -29.46 -4.04 1.90
C LEU A 47 -30.63 -3.46 1.08
N LYS A 48 -31.46 -2.64 1.71
CA LYS A 48 -32.58 -1.97 1.05
C LYS A 48 -32.10 -0.95 0.02
N ALA A 49 -31.07 -0.17 0.36
CA ALA A 49 -30.46 0.82 -0.52
C ALA A 49 -29.79 0.14 -1.75
N ALA A 50 -29.01 -0.91 -1.52
CA ALA A 50 -28.36 -1.68 -2.59
C ALA A 50 -29.38 -2.27 -3.55
N LYS A 51 -30.51 -2.79 -3.02
CA LYS A 51 -31.61 -3.31 -3.84
C LYS A 51 -32.26 -2.23 -4.68
N LYS A 52 -32.48 -1.03 -4.11
CA LYS A 52 -33.09 0.11 -4.81
C LYS A 52 -32.18 0.68 -5.90
N GLU A 53 -30.89 0.83 -5.63
CA GLU A 53 -29.89 1.23 -6.63
C GLU A 53 -29.89 0.28 -7.81
N TRP A 54 -30.05 -0.97 -7.56
CA TRP A 54 -30.06 -1.98 -8.59
C TRP A 54 -31.34 -2.00 -9.41
N GLU A 55 -32.51 -1.86 -8.78
CA GLU A 55 -33.80 -1.71 -9.48
C GLU A 55 -33.85 -0.47 -10.37
N ALA A 56 -33.02 0.56 -10.04
CA ALA A 56 -32.93 1.80 -10.83
C ALA A 56 -32.01 1.70 -12.06
N VAL A 57 -31.21 0.62 -12.21
CA VAL A 57 -30.30 0.42 -13.35
C VAL A 57 -30.69 -0.86 -14.11
N PRO A 58 -31.87 -0.87 -14.76
CA PRO A 58 -32.28 -2.03 -15.51
C PRO A 58 -31.39 -2.19 -16.75
N HIS A 59 -30.96 -3.41 -17.02
CA HIS A 59 -30.44 -3.90 -18.32
C HIS A 59 -28.96 -3.75 -18.65
N LEU A 60 -28.08 -3.24 -17.78
CA LEU A 60 -26.65 -3.18 -18.06
C LEU A 60 -25.83 -4.34 -17.49
N LEU A 61 -26.43 -5.20 -16.70
CA LEU A 61 -25.75 -6.36 -16.12
C LEU A 61 -26.55 -7.63 -16.40
N ASP A 62 -25.90 -8.64 -16.96
CA ASP A 62 -26.43 -9.99 -16.99
C ASP A 62 -26.86 -10.41 -15.57
N GLY A 63 -27.87 -11.25 -15.47
CA GLY A 63 -28.51 -11.61 -14.21
C GLY A 63 -27.56 -12.20 -13.16
N GLU A 64 -26.39 -12.73 -13.55
CA GLU A 64 -25.39 -13.29 -12.65
C GLU A 64 -24.60 -12.23 -11.86
N GLY A 65 -24.17 -11.16 -12.50
CA GLY A 65 -23.47 -10.05 -11.84
C GLY A 65 -24.32 -9.38 -10.76
N TYR A 66 -25.64 -9.37 -10.97
CA TYR A 66 -26.61 -8.86 -10.02
C TYR A 66 -26.84 -9.76 -8.82
N ILE A 67 -27.12 -11.03 -9.05
CA ILE A 67 -27.37 -12.01 -8.00
C ILE A 67 -26.17 -12.10 -7.06
N ASN A 68 -24.95 -11.98 -7.58
CA ASN A 68 -23.75 -12.00 -6.76
C ASN A 68 -23.59 -10.72 -5.91
N ARG A 69 -23.97 -9.55 -6.40
CA ARG A 69 -23.92 -8.30 -5.62
C ARG A 69 -24.94 -8.20 -4.50
N ILE A 70 -26.10 -8.83 -4.66
CA ILE A 70 -27.14 -8.88 -3.60
C ILE A 70 -26.88 -10.00 -2.61
N LYS A 71 -26.30 -11.12 -3.06
CA LYS A 71 -25.92 -12.23 -2.18
C LYS A 71 -24.77 -11.86 -1.25
N ASP A 72 -23.96 -10.85 -1.59
CA ASP A 72 -22.95 -10.35 -0.67
C ASP A 72 -23.63 -9.60 0.48
N GLU A 73 -24.08 -10.37 1.47
CA GLU A 73 -24.54 -9.85 2.75
C GLU A 73 -23.45 -9.04 3.46
N GLU A 74 -22.21 -9.13 2.99
CA GLU A 74 -21.04 -8.46 3.54
C GLU A 74 -20.59 -7.32 2.63
N ILE A 75 -20.17 -6.24 3.27
CA ILE A 75 -19.50 -5.10 2.61
C ILE A 75 -18.10 -4.92 3.15
N LYS A 76 -17.21 -4.48 2.27
CA LYS A 76 -15.87 -4.05 2.63
C LYS A 76 -15.94 -2.62 3.17
N VAL A 77 -15.54 -2.43 4.41
CA VAL A 77 -15.51 -1.11 5.08
C VAL A 77 -14.13 -0.81 5.61
N ARG A 78 -13.84 0.46 5.82
CA ARG A 78 -12.60 0.87 6.48
C ARG A 78 -12.56 0.27 7.89
N ASN A 79 -11.43 -0.33 8.25
CA ASN A 79 -11.21 -0.83 9.60
C ASN A 79 -10.98 0.35 10.55
N PRO A 80 -11.82 0.56 11.59
CA PRO A 80 -11.67 1.67 12.53
C PRO A 80 -10.39 1.59 13.36
N ASP A 81 -9.80 0.40 13.53
CA ASP A 81 -8.56 0.21 14.27
C ASP A 81 -7.30 0.53 13.45
N PHE A 82 -7.44 0.79 12.15
CA PHE A 82 -6.31 1.19 11.32
C PHE A 82 -6.02 2.70 11.53
N PRO A 83 -4.74 3.11 11.66
CA PRO A 83 -3.51 2.34 11.45
C PRO A 83 -2.97 1.62 12.71
N LYS A 84 -3.63 1.73 13.87
CA LYS A 84 -3.13 1.19 15.15
C LYS A 84 -2.83 -0.32 15.09
N ASN A 85 -3.78 -1.12 14.58
CA ASN A 85 -3.61 -2.57 14.40
C ASN A 85 -2.40 -2.91 13.50
N TYR A 86 -2.13 -2.08 12.51
CA TYR A 86 -1.00 -2.24 11.62
C TYR A 86 0.34 -1.93 12.31
N ILE A 87 0.39 -0.87 13.11
CA ILE A 87 1.57 -0.53 13.91
C ILE A 87 1.87 -1.60 14.96
N GLU A 88 0.86 -2.17 15.60
CA GLU A 88 1.02 -3.30 16.52
C GLU A 88 1.65 -4.51 15.81
N HIS A 89 1.14 -4.86 14.64
CA HIS A 89 1.72 -5.92 13.81
C HIS A 89 3.19 -5.65 13.44
N ILE A 90 3.55 -4.43 13.08
CA ILE A 90 4.94 -4.07 12.79
C ILE A 90 5.81 -4.23 14.05
N LYS A 91 5.37 -3.70 15.20
CA LYS A 91 6.10 -3.83 16.49
C LYS A 91 6.35 -5.27 16.88
N GLU A 92 5.38 -6.14 16.67
CA GLU A 92 5.51 -7.57 16.97
C GLU A 92 6.58 -8.27 16.12
N ASN A 93 6.91 -7.72 14.95
CA ASN A 93 7.87 -8.33 14.03
C ASN A 93 9.25 -7.67 14.05
N ILE A 94 9.41 -6.52 14.68
CA ILE A 94 10.72 -5.89 14.94
C ILE A 94 11.55 -6.85 15.82
N GLY A 95 12.79 -7.06 15.43
CA GLY A 95 13.72 -7.97 16.10
C GLY A 95 13.64 -9.43 15.62
N LYS A 96 12.65 -9.80 14.79
CA LYS A 96 12.46 -11.15 14.26
C LYS A 96 12.91 -11.30 12.81
N VAL A 97 12.78 -10.24 12.01
CA VAL A 97 13.10 -10.20 10.58
C VAL A 97 14.17 -9.15 10.29
N ASP A 98 14.81 -9.24 9.13
CA ASP A 98 15.83 -8.26 8.72
C ASP A 98 15.16 -6.99 8.15
N PHE A 99 14.08 -7.16 7.36
CA PHE A 99 13.34 -6.06 6.77
C PHE A 99 11.84 -6.22 6.95
N ILE A 100 11.16 -5.10 7.21
CA ILE A 100 9.70 -4.99 7.13
C ILE A 100 9.37 -3.96 6.05
N PHE A 101 8.73 -4.40 4.97
CA PHE A 101 8.26 -3.51 3.92
C PHE A 101 6.85 -3.03 4.23
N VAL A 102 6.67 -1.72 4.22
CA VAL A 102 5.39 -1.05 4.50
C VAL A 102 4.98 -0.14 3.35
N SER A 103 3.73 0.29 3.36
CA SER A 103 3.23 1.27 2.39
C SER A 103 3.67 2.69 2.74
N THR A 104 3.68 3.57 1.73
CA THR A 104 3.98 5.00 1.89
C THR A 104 2.73 5.87 2.14
N HIS A 105 1.61 5.29 2.54
CA HIS A 105 0.44 6.10 2.91
C HIS A 105 0.78 7.06 4.05
N GLU A 106 0.34 8.30 3.95
CA GLU A 106 0.63 9.35 4.94
C GLU A 106 0.22 8.93 6.35
N GLU A 107 -0.98 8.37 6.52
CA GLU A 107 -1.45 7.88 7.82
C GLU A 107 -0.56 6.79 8.42
N VAL A 108 0.07 5.95 7.58
CA VAL A 108 1.02 4.92 8.02
C VAL A 108 2.34 5.55 8.46
N ARG A 109 2.87 6.48 7.67
CA ARG A 109 4.12 7.17 7.98
C ARG A 109 4.01 7.96 9.28
N ASN A 110 2.90 8.70 9.44
CA ASN A 110 2.61 9.43 10.67
C ASN A 110 2.52 8.50 11.88
N ALA A 111 1.79 7.39 11.77
CA ALA A 111 1.64 6.43 12.85
C ALA A 111 2.96 5.71 13.21
N LEU A 112 3.84 5.44 12.24
CA LEU A 112 5.19 4.94 12.49
C LEU A 112 6.02 5.96 13.29
N ALA A 113 6.00 7.23 12.89
CA ALA A 113 6.69 8.31 13.57
C ALA A 113 6.17 8.52 15.00
N GLU A 114 4.86 8.56 15.20
CA GLU A 114 4.21 8.67 16.52
C GLU A 114 4.55 7.49 17.44
N ALA A 115 4.72 6.30 16.85
CA ALA A 115 5.10 5.09 17.58
C ALA A 115 6.60 5.01 17.89
N GLY A 116 7.41 5.99 17.45
CA GLY A 116 8.86 6.00 17.62
C GLY A 116 9.57 4.93 16.77
N ILE A 117 8.95 4.47 15.68
CA ILE A 117 9.54 3.49 14.77
C ILE A 117 10.27 4.22 13.65
N ASP A 118 11.60 4.08 13.64
CA ASP A 118 12.39 4.59 12.53
C ASP A 118 12.11 3.80 11.25
N PHE A 119 12.02 4.52 10.14
CA PHE A 119 11.84 3.92 8.83
C PHE A 119 12.60 4.69 7.74
N THR A 120 12.94 3.99 6.68
CA THR A 120 13.55 4.57 5.49
C THR A 120 12.49 4.73 4.40
N LEU A 121 12.38 5.92 3.81
CA LEU A 121 11.54 6.16 2.64
C LEU A 121 12.25 5.70 1.37
N VAL A 122 11.56 4.93 0.53
CA VAL A 122 12.03 4.55 -0.81
C VAL A 122 10.97 4.93 -1.83
N PHE A 123 11.31 5.87 -2.70
CA PHE A 123 10.40 6.41 -3.69
C PHE A 123 11.13 6.82 -4.97
N PRO A 124 10.44 6.96 -6.11
CA PRO A 124 11.07 7.31 -7.38
C PRO A 124 11.54 8.76 -7.44
N GLU A 125 12.50 9.04 -8.32
CA GLU A 125 12.81 10.41 -8.74
C GLU A 125 11.62 11.02 -9.51
N TRP A 126 11.46 12.34 -9.40
CA TRP A 126 10.36 13.11 -10.00
C TRP A 126 10.08 12.83 -11.49
N PRO A 127 11.10 12.74 -12.38
CA PRO A 127 10.86 12.58 -13.82
C PRO A 127 10.32 11.22 -14.22
N LEU A 128 10.18 10.25 -13.29
CA LEU A 128 9.88 8.85 -13.60
C LEU A 128 8.38 8.50 -13.61
N ARG A 129 7.49 9.50 -13.67
CA ARG A 129 6.03 9.31 -13.64
C ARG A 129 5.55 8.28 -14.65
N GLU A 130 5.96 8.43 -15.91
CA GLU A 130 5.51 7.55 -17.00
C GLU A 130 6.01 6.11 -16.82
N GLU A 131 7.26 5.97 -16.36
CA GLU A 131 7.82 4.65 -16.05
C GLU A 131 7.02 3.97 -14.94
N TRP A 132 6.65 4.71 -13.87
CA TRP A 132 5.92 4.15 -12.74
C TRP A 132 4.49 3.77 -13.08
N VAL A 133 3.80 4.57 -13.86
CA VAL A 133 2.47 4.24 -14.41
C VAL A 133 2.57 2.98 -15.27
N GLY A 134 3.60 2.88 -16.12
CA GLY A 134 3.90 1.69 -16.91
C GLY A 134 4.14 0.45 -16.06
N ARG A 135 4.92 0.55 -14.99
CA ARG A 135 5.16 -0.55 -14.02
C ARG A 135 3.86 -1.04 -13.37
N CYS A 136 2.98 -0.11 -12.98
CA CYS A 136 1.67 -0.46 -12.42
C CYS A 136 0.81 -1.22 -13.41
N PHE A 137 0.84 -0.81 -14.68
CA PHE A 137 0.10 -1.45 -15.75
C PHE A 137 0.63 -2.86 -16.05
N ILE A 138 1.95 -2.99 -16.23
CA ILE A 138 2.61 -4.28 -16.54
C ILE A 138 2.38 -5.33 -15.44
N ARG A 139 2.37 -4.93 -14.16
CA ARG A 139 2.08 -5.87 -13.07
C ARG A 139 0.60 -6.23 -12.92
N GLY A 140 -0.28 -5.73 -13.79
CA GLY A 140 -1.73 -6.00 -13.76
C GLY A 140 -2.51 -5.24 -12.67
N SER A 141 -2.00 -4.09 -12.21
CA SER A 141 -2.81 -3.19 -11.38
C SER A 141 -4.00 -2.69 -12.20
N GLY A 142 -5.18 -2.65 -11.60
CA GLY A 142 -6.37 -2.17 -12.31
C GLY A 142 -6.19 -0.73 -12.82
N GLU A 143 -6.83 -0.40 -13.93
CA GLU A 143 -6.75 0.91 -14.59
C GLU A 143 -6.96 2.09 -13.63
N LYS A 144 -7.94 2.00 -12.73
CA LYS A 144 -8.20 3.02 -11.71
C LYS A 144 -7.00 3.28 -10.80
N PHE A 145 -6.22 2.25 -10.49
CA PHE A 145 -5.03 2.41 -9.65
C PHE A 145 -3.88 3.04 -10.45
N CYS A 146 -3.70 2.65 -11.71
CA CYS A 146 -2.70 3.27 -12.58
C CYS A 146 -3.01 4.77 -12.77
N GLN A 147 -4.27 5.12 -12.98
CA GLN A 147 -4.71 6.51 -13.07
C GLN A 147 -4.49 7.26 -11.74
N LEU A 148 -4.79 6.65 -10.60
CA LEU A 148 -4.54 7.24 -9.29
C LEU A 148 -3.05 7.57 -9.08
N ILE A 149 -2.15 6.67 -9.47
CA ILE A 149 -0.68 6.94 -9.42
C ILE A 149 -0.34 8.14 -10.30
N ALA A 150 -0.90 8.21 -11.51
CA ALA A 150 -0.66 9.31 -12.43
C ALA A 150 -1.15 10.66 -11.88
N ASP A 151 -2.35 10.70 -11.31
CA ASP A 151 -3.00 11.91 -10.82
C ASP A 151 -2.38 12.42 -9.51
N GLN A 152 -1.93 11.49 -8.65
CA GLN A 152 -1.39 11.82 -7.33
C GLN A 152 0.15 11.90 -7.31
N TRP A 153 0.81 11.72 -8.45
CA TRP A 153 2.26 11.62 -8.54
C TRP A 153 2.99 12.76 -7.82
N GLU A 154 2.68 13.99 -8.21
CA GLU A 154 3.34 15.18 -7.66
C GLU A 154 3.02 15.37 -6.17
N VAL A 155 1.77 15.17 -5.79
CA VAL A 155 1.33 15.34 -4.40
C VAL A 155 2.02 14.34 -3.48
N TRP A 156 2.06 13.06 -3.87
CA TRP A 156 2.69 12.04 -3.03
C TRP A 156 4.21 12.18 -2.97
N LEU A 157 4.87 12.55 -4.07
CA LEU A 157 6.31 12.78 -4.03
C LEU A 157 6.64 14.01 -3.19
N ALA A 158 5.88 15.11 -3.33
CA ALA A 158 6.07 16.30 -2.50
C ALA A 158 5.97 15.97 -1.00
N GLN A 159 4.95 15.22 -0.58
CA GLN A 159 4.80 14.79 0.82
C GLN A 159 6.02 14.00 1.33
N MET A 160 6.60 13.12 0.51
CA MET A 160 7.78 12.35 0.90
C MET A 160 9.05 13.22 0.93
N GLU A 161 9.19 14.15 -0.01
CA GLU A 161 10.28 15.13 0.02
C GLU A 161 10.19 16.06 1.24
N ASP A 162 8.99 16.48 1.62
CA ASP A 162 8.77 17.28 2.82
C ASP A 162 9.23 16.52 4.08
N GLU A 163 8.92 15.22 4.20
CA GLU A 163 9.44 14.41 5.31
C GLU A 163 10.96 14.27 5.30
N VAL A 164 11.57 14.17 4.13
CA VAL A 164 13.03 14.14 4.00
C VAL A 164 13.64 15.45 4.48
N ILE A 165 13.06 16.57 4.08
CA ILE A 165 13.60 17.92 4.37
C ILE A 165 13.33 18.32 5.82
N PHE A 166 12.06 18.24 6.27
CA PHE A 166 11.65 18.79 7.56
C PHE A 166 11.88 17.83 8.73
N ASN A 167 11.81 16.52 8.49
CA ASN A 167 11.99 15.50 9.52
C ASN A 167 13.34 14.76 9.44
N ASN A 168 14.23 15.19 8.53
CA ASN A 168 15.53 14.53 8.29
C ASN A 168 15.39 13.02 8.11
N ARG A 169 14.36 12.58 7.35
CA ARG A 169 14.03 11.18 7.18
C ARG A 169 15.08 10.47 6.31
N LYS A 170 15.56 9.32 6.75
CA LYS A 170 16.36 8.43 5.89
C LYS A 170 15.58 8.09 4.63
N HIS A 171 16.23 8.19 3.49
CA HIS A 171 15.55 7.96 2.22
C HIS A 171 16.49 7.45 1.13
N TYR A 172 15.90 6.84 0.12
CA TYR A 172 16.55 6.51 -1.14
C TYR A 172 15.61 6.81 -2.30
N ARG A 173 16.11 7.55 -3.30
CA ARG A 173 15.36 7.82 -4.54
C ARG A 173 15.76 6.82 -5.60
N LEU A 174 14.78 6.04 -6.05
CA LEU A 174 14.97 5.07 -7.14
C LEU A 174 15.10 5.81 -8.46
N LYS A 175 16.15 5.47 -9.20
CA LYS A 175 16.42 5.97 -10.54
C LYS A 175 15.68 5.18 -11.61
N ALA A 176 15.74 5.64 -12.86
CA ALA A 176 15.18 4.94 -14.00
C ALA A 176 15.68 3.48 -14.05
N GLY A 177 14.75 2.55 -14.21
CA GLY A 177 15.03 1.12 -14.23
C GLY A 177 15.38 0.47 -12.88
N GLU A 178 15.58 1.24 -11.80
CA GLU A 178 15.89 0.68 -10.47
C GLU A 178 14.65 0.16 -9.76
N TYR A 179 14.84 -0.87 -8.95
CA TYR A 179 13.89 -1.48 -8.05
C TYR A 179 14.42 -1.50 -6.62
N LEU A 180 13.55 -1.80 -5.66
CA LEU A 180 13.91 -1.94 -4.25
C LEU A 180 15.04 -2.96 -4.04
N SER A 181 15.04 -4.06 -4.82
CA SER A 181 16.10 -5.08 -4.80
C SER A 181 17.48 -4.51 -5.14
N ASP A 182 17.55 -3.49 -6.01
CA ASP A 182 18.82 -2.86 -6.37
C ASP A 182 19.36 -2.02 -5.21
N ALA A 183 18.47 -1.29 -4.53
CA ALA A 183 18.84 -0.49 -3.36
C ALA A 183 19.32 -1.37 -2.19
N LEU A 184 18.66 -2.52 -1.95
CA LEU A 184 19.08 -3.51 -0.95
C LEU A 184 20.45 -4.09 -1.26
N ARG A 185 20.66 -4.59 -2.49
CA ARG A 185 21.95 -5.19 -2.91
C ARG A 185 23.13 -4.21 -2.82
N LYS A 186 22.88 -2.94 -3.09
CA LYS A 186 23.89 -1.89 -2.99
C LYS A 186 24.13 -1.41 -1.55
N GLY A 187 23.35 -1.87 -0.58
CA GLY A 187 23.47 -1.47 0.82
C GLY A 187 23.09 -0.01 1.09
N TYR A 188 22.24 0.57 0.25
CA TYR A 188 21.80 1.96 0.40
C TYR A 188 20.68 2.11 1.45
N ILE A 189 20.02 1.02 1.78
CA ILE A 189 18.92 0.95 2.74
C ILE A 189 19.08 -0.22 3.69
#